data_05c465af4369ba51a9f9c339fc962ee8
#
_entry.id   05c465af4369ba51a9f9c339fc962ee8
#
_cell.length_a   1.000
_cell.length_b   1.000
_cell.length_c   1.000
_cell.angle_alpha   90.00
_cell.angle_beta   90.00
_cell.angle_gamma   90.00
#
_symmetry.space_group_name_H-M   'P 1'
#
loop_
_entity.id
_entity.type
_entity.pdbx_description
1 polymer ?
#
loop_
_entity_poly.entity_id
_entity_poly.type
_entity_poly.pdbx_seq_one_letter_code
_entity_poly.pdbx_strand_id
1 'polypeptide(L)'
;MSEDLNNPGRPAYRAGRKPIATRVYTINQESRYLVVENVPALGLTKELLELFALYGTIEEYQYLDDYPCEEFTDVYWIKFQSLPQARVAKKKVDDHIFFSSSLRVRYGPEYETIEDTRGKLRDRRTVISIKTNEQKEHENKSKTFYLEK
;
A
#
# COMPACT_ATOMS: atom_id res chain seq x y z
N MET A 1 25.76 -18.13 -3.81
CA MET A 1 24.94 -18.47 -4.99
C MET A 1 23.69 -17.63 -4.99
N SER A 2 23.43 -16.99 -6.08
CA SER A 2 22.26 -16.15 -6.13
C SER A 2 20.98 -16.97 -6.24
N GLU A 3 19.95 -16.54 -5.57
CA GLU A 3 18.65 -17.17 -5.59
C GLU A 3 18.00 -17.17 -6.98
N ASP A 4 18.50 -16.34 -7.85
CA ASP A 4 18.02 -16.24 -9.23
C ASP A 4 18.20 -17.52 -10.04
N LEU A 5 19.15 -18.34 -9.65
CA LEU A 5 19.36 -19.65 -10.28
C LEU A 5 18.21 -20.62 -10.01
N ASN A 6 17.42 -20.36 -8.97
CA ASN A 6 16.30 -21.22 -8.60
C ASN A 6 14.97 -20.78 -9.20
N ASN A 7 14.98 -19.73 -10.01
CA ASN A 7 13.77 -19.23 -10.65
C ASN A 7 13.95 -19.22 -12.18
N PRO A 8 13.75 -20.37 -12.83
CA PRO A 8 14.01 -20.50 -14.27
C PRO A 8 13.07 -19.66 -15.16
N GLY A 9 11.94 -19.19 -14.63
CA GLY A 9 11.04 -18.32 -15.39
C GLY A 9 11.46 -16.86 -15.42
N ARG A 10 12.49 -16.49 -14.70
CA ARG A 10 12.92 -15.11 -14.63
C ARG A 10 13.91 -14.78 -15.75
N PRO A 11 13.66 -13.73 -16.56
CA PRO A 11 14.60 -13.34 -17.59
C PRO A 11 15.98 -12.97 -17.04
N ALA A 12 17.02 -13.44 -17.71
CA ALA A 12 18.39 -13.21 -17.28
C ALA A 12 18.78 -11.72 -17.20
N TYR A 13 18.19 -10.86 -18.04
CA TYR A 13 18.47 -9.41 -18.01
C TYR A 13 17.98 -8.71 -16.76
N ARG A 14 17.12 -9.34 -15.96
CA ARG A 14 16.66 -8.82 -14.67
C ARG A 14 17.57 -9.22 -13.51
N ALA A 15 18.46 -10.18 -13.73
CA ALA A 15 19.43 -10.57 -12.72
C ALA A 15 20.38 -9.39 -12.43
N GLY A 16 20.56 -9.06 -11.16
CA GLY A 16 21.44 -7.97 -10.75
C GLY A 16 20.87 -6.57 -10.84
N ARG A 17 19.60 -6.41 -11.28
CA ARG A 17 18.91 -5.12 -11.27
C ARG A 17 17.89 -5.09 -10.14
N LYS A 18 17.61 -3.86 -9.64
CA LYS A 18 16.48 -3.68 -8.71
C LYS A 18 15.18 -4.11 -9.41
N PRO A 19 14.23 -4.71 -8.67
CA PRO A 19 12.94 -5.05 -9.24
C PRO A 19 12.30 -3.82 -9.89
N ILE A 20 12.04 -3.91 -11.18
CA ILE A 20 11.39 -2.83 -11.94
C ILE A 20 9.87 -2.97 -11.85
N ALA A 21 9.40 -4.22 -11.75
CA ALA A 21 7.98 -4.50 -11.66
C ALA A 21 7.43 -4.13 -10.28
N THR A 22 6.50 -3.21 -10.25
CA THR A 22 5.74 -2.89 -9.05
C THR A 22 4.73 -4.00 -8.79
N ARG A 23 4.68 -4.48 -7.56
CA ARG A 23 3.68 -5.48 -7.18
C ARG A 23 2.28 -4.86 -7.25
N VAL A 24 1.41 -5.51 -8.00
CA VAL A 24 0.01 -5.06 -8.16
C VAL A 24 -0.87 -5.75 -7.12
N TYR A 25 -1.70 -4.98 -6.46
CA TYR A 25 -2.65 -5.47 -5.47
C TYR A 25 -4.07 -5.29 -5.95
N THR A 26 -4.92 -6.27 -5.65
CA THR A 26 -6.36 -6.12 -5.85
C THR A 26 -6.96 -5.28 -4.73
N ILE A 27 -8.17 -4.74 -4.93
CA ILE A 27 -8.85 -3.95 -3.91
C ILE A 27 -9.07 -4.74 -2.61
N ASN A 28 -9.22 -6.05 -2.67
CA ASN A 28 -9.35 -6.90 -1.49
C ASN A 28 -8.03 -7.03 -0.71
N GLN A 29 -6.91 -6.93 -1.38
CA GLN A 29 -5.58 -7.02 -0.77
C GLN A 29 -5.12 -5.67 -0.22
N GLU A 30 -5.52 -4.56 -0.82
CA GLU A 30 -5.20 -3.23 -0.34
C GLU A 30 -6.02 -2.88 0.89
N SER A 31 -5.46 -2.09 1.80
CA SER A 31 -6.14 -1.69 3.02
C SER A 31 -5.64 -0.35 3.52
N ARG A 32 -6.49 0.37 4.24
CA ARG A 32 -6.09 1.56 5.01
C ARG A 32 -5.22 1.18 6.21
N TYR A 33 -5.24 -0.09 6.62
CA TYR A 33 -4.39 -0.61 7.67
C TYR A 33 -3.09 -1.10 7.08
N LEU A 34 -1.98 -0.59 7.59
CA LEU A 34 -0.65 -1.06 7.24
C LEU A 34 -0.02 -1.73 8.45
N VAL A 35 0.53 -2.92 8.25
CA VAL A 35 1.30 -3.63 9.27
C VAL A 35 2.77 -3.30 9.05
N VAL A 36 3.40 -2.76 10.08
CA VAL A 36 4.81 -2.36 10.05
C VAL A 36 5.61 -3.30 10.91
N GLU A 37 6.51 -4.04 10.29
CA GLU A 37 7.37 -5.02 10.93
C GLU A 37 8.82 -4.52 10.99
N ASN A 38 9.60 -5.15 11.82
CA ASN A 38 11.02 -4.88 11.97
C ASN A 38 11.35 -3.50 12.55
N VAL A 39 10.44 -2.98 13.39
CA VAL A 39 10.68 -1.74 14.12
C VAL A 39 11.60 -2.03 15.30
N PRO A 40 12.70 -1.30 15.49
CA PRO A 40 13.56 -1.53 16.64
C PRO A 40 12.81 -1.36 17.97
N ALA A 41 12.99 -2.31 18.90
CA ALA A 41 12.30 -2.31 20.19
C ALA A 41 12.95 -1.32 21.18
N LEU A 42 13.00 -0.04 20.80
CA LEU A 42 13.62 1.05 21.56
C LEU A 42 12.61 2.09 22.02
N GLY A 43 11.32 1.76 21.99
CA GLY A 43 10.27 2.72 22.36
C GLY A 43 10.09 3.84 21.34
N LEU A 44 10.19 3.54 20.05
CA LEU A 44 10.17 4.52 18.97
C LEU A 44 8.78 4.77 18.37
N THR A 45 7.72 4.56 19.14
CA THR A 45 6.34 4.72 18.66
C THR A 45 6.10 6.11 18.09
N LYS A 46 6.50 7.15 18.82
CA LYS A 46 6.31 8.54 18.39
C LYS A 46 7.02 8.82 17.06
N GLU A 47 8.27 8.42 16.98
CA GLU A 47 9.10 8.64 15.79
C GLU A 47 8.55 7.87 14.59
N LEU A 48 8.05 6.65 14.81
CA LEU A 48 7.41 5.86 13.77
C LEU A 48 6.15 6.53 13.24
N LEU A 49 5.29 7.02 14.13
CA LEU A 49 4.07 7.73 13.74
C LEU A 49 4.37 9.04 13.02
N GLU A 50 5.40 9.76 13.43
CA GLU A 50 5.85 10.97 12.74
C GLU A 50 6.29 10.67 11.31
N LEU A 51 7.00 9.56 11.10
CA LEU A 51 7.42 9.13 9.77
C LEU A 51 6.21 8.84 8.87
N PHE A 52 5.25 8.06 9.36
CA PHE A 52 4.05 7.73 8.59
C PHE A 52 3.14 8.95 8.37
N ALA A 53 3.09 9.86 9.31
CA ALA A 53 2.28 11.08 9.20
C ALA A 53 2.72 12.01 8.06
N LEU A 54 3.94 11.87 7.56
CA LEU A 54 4.41 12.61 6.38
C LEU A 54 3.62 12.24 5.12
N TYR A 55 3.01 11.07 5.07
CA TYR A 55 2.37 10.53 3.87
C TYR A 55 0.85 10.47 3.96
N GLY A 56 0.29 10.79 5.11
CA GLY A 56 -1.16 10.81 5.28
C GLY A 56 -1.58 10.98 6.72
N THR A 57 -2.88 11.18 6.91
CA THR A 57 -3.46 11.34 8.24
C THR A 57 -3.68 9.98 8.89
N ILE A 58 -3.10 9.78 10.06
CA ILE A 58 -3.26 8.56 10.85
C ILE A 58 -4.52 8.69 11.71
N GLU A 59 -5.45 7.76 11.56
CA GLU A 59 -6.65 7.69 12.41
C GLU A 59 -6.39 6.92 13.70
N GLU A 60 -5.75 5.75 13.58
CA GLU A 60 -5.50 4.86 14.70
C GLU A 60 -4.18 4.13 14.50
N TYR A 61 -3.62 3.66 15.59
CA TYR A 61 -2.48 2.75 15.57
C TYR A 61 -2.56 1.81 16.77
N GLN A 62 -1.89 0.66 16.66
CA GLN A 62 -1.81 -0.28 17.77
C GLN A 62 -0.50 -1.06 17.72
N TYR A 63 0.10 -1.25 18.90
CA TYR A 63 1.22 -2.15 19.09
C TYR A 63 0.70 -3.60 19.11
N LEU A 64 1.36 -4.48 18.37
CA LEU A 64 0.99 -5.89 18.27
C LEU A 64 2.02 -6.75 19.03
N ASP A 65 1.78 -6.95 20.32
CA ASP A 65 2.67 -7.72 21.17
C ASP A 65 2.63 -9.23 20.92
N ASP A 66 1.51 -9.74 20.42
CA ASP A 66 1.33 -11.17 20.10
C ASP A 66 1.76 -11.54 18.67
N TYR A 67 2.19 -10.58 17.88
CA TYR A 67 2.55 -10.82 16.50
C TYR A 67 3.94 -11.49 16.41
N PRO A 68 4.08 -12.58 15.62
CA PRO A 68 5.39 -13.22 15.44
C PRO A 68 6.40 -12.24 14.84
N CYS A 69 7.48 -11.99 15.56
CA CYS A 69 8.52 -11.08 15.13
C CYS A 69 9.89 -11.55 15.59
N GLU A 70 10.93 -10.98 15.02
CA GLU A 70 12.31 -11.25 15.42
C GLU A 70 12.59 -10.62 16.78
N GLU A 71 13.61 -11.13 17.48
CA GLU A 71 14.04 -10.57 18.76
C GLU A 71 14.41 -9.08 18.61
N PHE A 72 14.09 -8.31 19.63
CA PHE A 72 14.36 -6.86 19.69
C PHE A 72 13.69 -6.04 18.61
N THR A 73 12.61 -6.58 18.03
CA THR A 73 11.77 -5.86 17.08
C THR A 73 10.35 -5.78 17.57
N ASP A 74 9.66 -4.74 17.14
CA ASP A 74 8.25 -4.49 17.42
C ASP A 74 7.45 -4.49 16.12
N VAL A 75 6.17 -4.80 16.24
CA VAL A 75 5.22 -4.75 15.12
C VAL A 75 4.04 -3.87 15.51
N TYR A 76 3.62 -3.02 14.58
CA TYR A 76 2.47 -2.13 14.74
C TYR A 76 1.55 -2.26 13.55
N TRP A 77 0.26 -1.98 13.75
CA TRP A 77 -0.58 -1.60 12.62
C TRP A 77 -0.96 -0.13 12.73
N ILE A 78 -1.04 0.52 11.58
CA ILE A 78 -1.37 1.94 11.46
C ILE A 78 -2.52 2.07 10.49
N LYS A 79 -3.60 2.73 10.90
CA LYS A 79 -4.77 2.98 10.06
C LYS A 79 -4.73 4.40 9.53
N PHE A 80 -4.79 4.54 8.22
CA PHE A 80 -4.87 5.85 7.56
C PHE A 80 -6.31 6.27 7.31
N GLN A 81 -6.52 7.55 7.14
CA GLN A 81 -7.83 8.13 6.86
C GLN A 81 -8.39 7.64 5.51
N SER A 82 -7.54 7.42 4.52
CA SER A 82 -7.96 6.98 3.20
C SER A 82 -7.00 5.95 2.61
N LEU A 83 -7.51 5.15 1.66
CA LEU A 83 -6.71 4.15 0.97
C LEU A 83 -5.57 4.76 0.13
N PRO A 84 -5.76 5.87 -0.62
CA PRO A 84 -4.65 6.50 -1.33
C PRO A 84 -3.51 6.92 -0.43
N GLN A 85 -3.77 7.43 0.76
CA GLN A 85 -2.74 7.77 1.74
C GLN A 85 -1.95 6.53 2.17
N ALA A 86 -2.65 5.43 2.45
CA ALA A 86 -2.02 4.17 2.81
C ALA A 86 -1.12 3.63 1.69
N ARG A 87 -1.56 3.73 0.44
CA ARG A 87 -0.77 3.34 -0.72
C ARG A 87 0.55 4.11 -0.81
N VAL A 88 0.48 5.42 -0.64
CA VAL A 88 1.66 6.28 -0.68
C VAL A 88 2.61 5.93 0.47
N ALA A 89 2.08 5.81 1.68
CA ALA A 89 2.88 5.47 2.85
C ALA A 89 3.58 4.11 2.68
N LYS A 90 2.85 3.09 2.21
CA LYS A 90 3.44 1.77 1.95
C LYS A 90 4.58 1.85 0.94
N LYS A 91 4.36 2.54 -0.16
CA LYS A 91 5.38 2.68 -1.22
C LYS A 91 6.63 3.40 -0.73
N LYS A 92 6.45 4.42 0.11
CA LYS A 92 7.56 5.27 0.57
C LYS A 92 8.30 4.71 1.77
N VAL A 93 7.62 4.00 2.66
CA VAL A 93 8.19 3.53 3.92
C VAL A 93 8.64 2.08 3.86
N ASP A 94 8.10 1.28 2.94
CA ASP A 94 8.55 -0.10 2.75
C ASP A 94 10.03 -0.11 2.37
N ASP A 95 10.82 -0.91 3.08
CA ASP A 95 12.28 -0.97 2.98
C ASP A 95 13.02 0.32 3.40
N HIS A 96 12.34 1.28 4.00
CA HIS A 96 12.97 2.48 4.53
C HIS A 96 13.84 2.14 5.74
N ILE A 97 15.03 2.73 5.81
CA ILE A 97 15.92 2.55 6.94
C ILE A 97 15.47 3.46 8.09
N PHE A 98 15.09 2.83 9.19
CA PHE A 98 14.59 3.49 10.39
C PHE A 98 15.44 3.03 11.58
N PHE A 99 16.23 3.93 12.16
CA PHE A 99 17.15 3.61 13.26
C PHE A 99 17.97 2.35 12.99
N SER A 100 18.61 2.29 11.84
CA SER A 100 19.47 1.20 11.36
C SER A 100 18.75 -0.10 11.00
N SER A 101 17.43 -0.12 11.05
CA SER A 101 16.61 -1.27 10.63
C SER A 101 15.80 -0.95 9.40
N SER A 102 15.71 -1.89 8.47
CA SER A 102 14.86 -1.76 7.31
C SER A 102 13.43 -2.15 7.67
N LEU A 103 12.51 -1.19 7.60
CA LEU A 103 11.11 -1.42 7.90
C LEU A 103 10.46 -2.29 6.82
N ARG A 104 9.57 -3.18 7.22
CA ARG A 104 8.73 -3.96 6.32
C ARG A 104 7.30 -3.53 6.49
N VAL A 105 6.70 -3.05 5.41
CA VAL A 105 5.32 -2.55 5.43
C VAL A 105 4.47 -3.41 4.51
N ARG A 106 3.36 -3.92 5.02
CA ARG A 106 2.39 -4.67 4.23
C ARG A 106 0.99 -4.17 4.51
N TYR A 107 0.06 -4.44 3.61
CA TYR A 107 -1.35 -4.19 3.88
C TYR A 107 -1.89 -5.19 4.90
N GLY A 108 -2.77 -4.73 5.77
CA GLY A 108 -3.38 -5.54 6.80
C GLY A 108 -4.90 -5.59 6.69
N PRO A 109 -5.47 -6.16 5.60
CA PRO A 109 -6.92 -6.23 5.44
C PRO A 109 -7.59 -7.07 6.54
N GLU A 110 -6.86 -7.94 7.20
CA GLU A 110 -7.36 -8.74 8.33
C GLU A 110 -7.76 -7.90 9.54
N TYR A 111 -7.29 -6.67 9.62
CA TYR A 111 -7.65 -5.73 10.70
C TYR A 111 -8.86 -4.87 10.35
N GLU A 112 -9.34 -4.92 9.12
CA GLU A 112 -10.49 -4.14 8.69
C GLU A 112 -11.77 -4.61 9.39
N THR A 113 -12.62 -3.64 9.75
CA THR A 113 -13.98 -3.93 10.15
C THR A 113 -14.84 -4.17 8.89
N ILE A 114 -16.05 -4.71 9.09
CA ILE A 114 -17.01 -4.89 7.98
C ILE A 114 -17.32 -3.54 7.33
N GLU A 115 -17.45 -2.49 8.12
CA GLU A 115 -17.71 -1.14 7.61
C GLU A 115 -16.53 -0.59 6.80
N ASP A 116 -15.31 -0.82 7.25
CA ASP A 116 -14.10 -0.43 6.52
C ASP A 116 -14.07 -1.09 5.13
N THR A 117 -14.34 -2.38 5.06
CA THR A 117 -14.38 -3.12 3.81
C THR A 117 -15.49 -2.63 2.89
N ARG A 118 -16.69 -2.40 3.43
CA ARG A 118 -17.81 -1.86 2.67
C ARG A 118 -17.50 -0.47 2.12
N GLY A 119 -16.90 0.39 2.95
CA GLY A 119 -16.48 1.73 2.53
C GLY A 119 -15.46 1.69 1.40
N LYS A 120 -14.46 0.83 1.52
CA LYS A 120 -13.44 0.62 0.51
C LYS A 120 -14.04 0.19 -0.83
N LEU A 121 -14.94 -0.77 -0.83
CA LEU A 121 -15.62 -1.26 -2.04
C LEU A 121 -16.53 -0.21 -2.64
N ARG A 122 -17.23 0.56 -1.81
CA ARG A 122 -18.11 1.66 -2.25
C ARG A 122 -17.30 2.76 -2.94
N ASP A 123 -16.19 3.17 -2.35
CA ASP A 123 -15.30 4.18 -2.92
C ASP A 123 -14.74 3.70 -4.27
N ARG A 124 -14.39 2.44 -4.37
CA ARG A 124 -13.92 1.84 -5.62
C ARG A 124 -14.99 1.89 -6.72
N ARG A 125 -16.24 1.57 -6.40
CA ARG A 125 -17.37 1.67 -7.34
C ARG A 125 -17.58 3.11 -7.82
N THR A 126 -17.52 4.07 -6.92
CA THR A 126 -17.65 5.47 -7.23
C THR A 126 -16.58 5.92 -8.22
N VAL A 127 -15.33 5.58 -7.99
CA VAL A 127 -14.22 5.91 -8.89
C VAL A 127 -14.42 5.28 -10.27
N ILE A 128 -14.82 4.02 -10.35
CA ILE A 128 -15.10 3.33 -11.61
C ILE A 128 -16.25 4.01 -12.36
N SER A 129 -17.32 4.36 -11.67
CA SER A 129 -18.48 5.05 -12.27
C SER A 129 -18.11 6.40 -12.85
N ILE A 130 -17.32 7.21 -12.14
CA ILE A 130 -16.84 8.50 -12.61
C ILE A 130 -16.01 8.34 -13.88
N LYS A 131 -15.05 7.42 -13.89
CA LYS A 131 -14.21 7.14 -15.05
C LYS A 131 -15.03 6.70 -16.27
N THR A 132 -16.01 5.84 -16.06
CA THR A 132 -16.90 5.37 -17.13
C THR A 132 -17.71 6.51 -17.72
N ASN A 133 -18.25 7.41 -16.90
CA ASN A 133 -19.01 8.57 -17.35
C ASN A 133 -18.12 9.55 -18.14
N GLU A 134 -16.92 9.81 -17.68
CA GLU A 134 -15.95 10.65 -18.41
C GLU A 134 -15.64 10.09 -19.79
N GLN A 135 -15.47 8.79 -19.91
CA GLN A 135 -15.25 8.14 -21.20
C GLN A 135 -16.45 8.29 -22.13
N LYS A 136 -17.66 8.10 -21.63
CA LYS A 136 -18.89 8.28 -22.40
C LYS A 136 -19.07 9.70 -22.89
N GLU A 137 -18.79 10.69 -22.05
CA GLU A 137 -18.83 12.10 -22.45
C GLU A 137 -17.83 12.42 -23.56
N HIS A 138 -16.62 11.87 -23.45
CA HIS A 138 -15.58 12.05 -24.46
C HIS A 138 -15.99 11.45 -25.81
N GLU A 139 -16.54 10.25 -25.80
CA GLU A 139 -17.05 9.59 -26.99
C GLU A 139 -18.20 10.38 -27.65
N ASN A 140 -19.12 10.90 -26.85
CA ASN A 140 -20.23 11.69 -27.34
C ASN A 140 -19.76 13.00 -27.97
N LYS A 141 -18.81 13.68 -27.34
CA LYS A 141 -18.21 14.91 -27.91
C LYS A 141 -17.53 14.63 -29.24
N SER A 142 -16.82 13.53 -29.37
CA SER A 142 -16.17 13.12 -30.61
C SER A 142 -17.18 12.83 -31.70
N LYS A 143 -18.26 12.13 -31.40
CA LYS A 143 -19.35 11.84 -32.35
C LYS A 143 -20.02 13.11 -32.84
N THR A 144 -20.32 14.03 -31.95
CA THR A 144 -20.91 15.33 -32.29
C THR A 144 -20.00 16.12 -33.23
N PHE A 145 -18.70 16.14 -32.96
CA PHE A 145 -17.72 16.81 -33.82
C PHE A 145 -17.72 16.26 -35.25
N TYR A 146 -17.82 14.95 -35.43
CA TYR A 146 -17.87 14.33 -36.75
C TYR A 146 -19.19 14.56 -37.48
N LEU A 147 -20.31 14.69 -36.76
CA LEU A 147 -21.62 14.92 -37.35
C LEU A 147 -21.81 16.37 -37.82
N GLU A 148 -21.09 17.34 -37.27
CA GLU A 148 -21.15 18.76 -37.69
C GLU A 148 -20.37 19.06 -38.96
N LYS A 149 -19.61 18.09 -39.46
CA LYS A 149 -18.92 18.18 -40.74
C LYS A 149 -19.77 17.57 -41.86
#